data_dfbaf354c57afc9951843c97b1371fe3
#
_entry.id   dfbaf354c57afc9951843c97b1371fe3
#
_cell.length_a   1.000
_cell.length_b   1.000
_cell.length_c   1.000
_cell.angle_alpha   90.00
_cell.angle_beta   90.00
_cell.angle_gamma   90.00
#
_symmetry.space_group_name_H-M   'P 1'
#
loop_
_entity.id
_entity.type
_entity.pdbx_description
1 polymer ?
#
loop_
_entity_poly.entity_id
_entity_poly.type
_entity_poly.pdbx_seq_one_letter_code
_entity_poly.pdbx_strand_id
1 'polypeptide(L)'
;MDASDRAPTPAQRLVFGPKRRRIPELYDFDYPAMLGVVQNQESYAQGVAAQRPFYFDHIPALTDRAMAEYRALTGREYARASGYRMEDAEYVLAGQGSVVANMEAVADHLRETRGIRVGVLNLTMFRPFPADIVSRMLSGRRAVTVLERTDQPLSVDAPLLREIRAAMGRAVENGRAAWRRLPHEGLGRVRPEDVPDFYSGGFGFGSRDLQPADII
;
A
#
# COMPACT_ATOMS: atom_id res chain seq x y z
N MET A 1 -19.93 27.19 -11.84
CA MET A 1 -20.39 25.88 -12.33
C MET A 1 -19.56 24.83 -11.62
N ASP A 2 -20.16 24.14 -10.69
CA ASP A 2 -19.47 23.13 -9.90
C ASP A 2 -19.10 21.92 -10.79
N ALA A 3 -17.91 21.36 -10.63
CA ALA A 3 -17.45 20.17 -11.37
C ALA A 3 -18.38 18.96 -11.19
N SER A 4 -19.23 18.99 -10.16
CA SER A 4 -20.24 17.97 -9.86
C SER A 4 -21.41 17.92 -10.86
N ASP A 5 -21.66 19.02 -11.61
CA ASP A 5 -22.82 19.15 -12.51
C ASP A 5 -22.51 18.78 -13.98
N ARG A 6 -21.28 18.38 -14.27
CA ARG A 6 -20.95 17.91 -15.63
C ARG A 6 -21.57 16.55 -15.91
N ALA A 7 -22.26 16.43 -17.03
CA ALA A 7 -22.73 15.14 -17.50
C ALA A 7 -21.56 14.15 -17.61
N PRO A 8 -21.75 12.90 -17.17
CA PRO A 8 -20.68 11.90 -17.23
C PRO A 8 -20.24 11.66 -18.69
N THR A 9 -18.94 11.58 -18.91
CA THR A 9 -18.36 11.25 -20.21
C THR A 9 -18.77 9.83 -20.66
N PRO A 10 -18.68 9.50 -21.96
CA PRO A 10 -18.95 8.14 -22.43
C PRO A 10 -18.16 7.06 -21.68
N ALA A 11 -16.89 7.30 -21.38
CA ALA A 11 -16.05 6.39 -20.60
C ALA A 11 -16.55 6.24 -19.16
N GLN A 12 -16.96 7.33 -18.51
CA GLN A 12 -17.55 7.28 -17.17
C GLN A 12 -18.89 6.53 -17.15
N ARG A 13 -19.71 6.69 -18.22
CA ARG A 13 -20.98 5.93 -18.35
C ARG A 13 -20.75 4.44 -18.51
N LEU A 14 -19.68 4.04 -19.22
CA LEU A 14 -19.32 2.64 -19.39
C LEU A 14 -18.97 1.97 -18.05
N VAL A 15 -18.21 2.66 -17.20
CA VAL A 15 -17.72 2.13 -15.92
C VAL A 15 -18.76 2.27 -14.81
N PHE A 16 -19.45 3.42 -14.72
CA PHE A 16 -20.34 3.75 -13.60
C PHE A 16 -21.83 3.70 -13.95
N GLY A 17 -22.17 3.33 -15.19
CA GLY A 17 -23.53 3.34 -15.70
C GLY A 17 -24.00 4.70 -16.22
N PRO A 18 -25.19 4.75 -16.82
CA PRO A 18 -25.69 5.94 -17.52
C PRO A 18 -26.06 7.10 -16.61
N LYS A 19 -26.23 6.85 -15.33
CA LYS A 19 -26.56 7.86 -14.32
C LYS A 19 -25.63 7.72 -13.12
N ARG A 20 -25.06 8.86 -12.70
CA ARG A 20 -24.36 8.93 -11.42
C ARG A 20 -25.35 8.63 -10.30
N ARG A 21 -25.09 7.61 -9.49
CA ARG A 21 -25.84 7.42 -8.24
C ARG A 21 -25.53 8.61 -7.33
N ARG A 22 -26.53 9.42 -7.07
CA ARG A 22 -26.48 10.40 -5.97
C ARG A 22 -26.57 9.64 -4.65
N ILE A 23 -26.10 10.26 -3.59
CA ILE A 23 -26.39 9.84 -2.21
C ILE A 23 -27.90 9.66 -2.12
N PRO A 24 -28.42 8.55 -1.55
CA PRO A 24 -29.85 8.35 -1.35
C PRO A 24 -30.48 9.58 -0.71
N GLU A 25 -31.69 9.91 -1.13
CA GLU A 25 -32.42 11.00 -0.51
C GLU A 25 -32.47 10.75 1.00
N LEU A 26 -32.09 11.74 1.80
CA LEU A 26 -32.02 11.65 3.26
C LEU A 26 -33.40 11.42 3.90
N TYR A 27 -34.46 11.71 3.14
CA TYR A 27 -35.86 11.63 3.57
C TYR A 27 -36.63 10.70 2.62
N ASP A 28 -36.31 9.42 2.66
CA ASP A 28 -37.12 8.39 2.03
C ASP A 28 -38.01 7.75 3.11
N PHE A 29 -39.33 7.93 2.99
CA PHE A 29 -40.31 7.43 3.99
C PHE A 29 -40.46 5.90 3.90
N ASP A 30 -40.20 5.31 2.76
CA ASP A 30 -40.29 3.86 2.55
C ASP A 30 -39.00 3.17 3.00
N TYR A 31 -37.85 3.86 2.90
CA TYR A 31 -36.54 3.37 3.33
C TYR A 31 -35.78 4.42 4.15
N PRO A 32 -36.25 4.70 5.38
CA PRO A 32 -35.63 5.75 6.20
C PRO A 32 -34.17 5.43 6.51
N ALA A 33 -33.27 6.36 6.17
CA ALA A 33 -31.86 6.25 6.51
C ALA A 33 -31.55 7.07 7.77
N MET A 34 -30.93 6.46 8.76
CA MET A 34 -30.40 7.16 9.92
C MET A 34 -28.94 7.54 9.67
N LEU A 35 -28.65 8.84 9.66
CA LEU A 35 -27.32 9.39 9.46
C LEU A 35 -26.93 10.27 10.65
N GLY A 36 -25.66 10.13 11.08
CA GLY A 36 -25.09 10.99 12.13
C GLY A 36 -25.63 10.75 13.53
N VAL A 37 -26.24 9.61 13.77
CA VAL A 37 -26.83 9.25 15.06
C VAL A 37 -25.86 8.50 15.96
N VAL A 38 -26.10 8.57 17.26
CA VAL A 38 -25.40 7.74 18.24
C VAL A 38 -25.95 6.32 18.15
N GLN A 39 -25.06 5.36 17.98
CA GLN A 39 -25.42 3.94 18.02
C GLN A 39 -25.26 3.40 19.44
N ASN A 40 -26.12 2.43 19.81
CA ASN A 40 -25.89 1.69 21.03
C ASN A 40 -24.65 0.79 20.88
N GLN A 41 -24.12 0.31 22.00
CA GLN A 41 -22.86 -0.44 22.04
C GLN A 41 -22.92 -1.74 21.23
N GLU A 42 -24.03 -2.45 21.30
CA GLU A 42 -24.23 -3.73 20.60
C GLU A 42 -24.25 -3.52 19.08
N SER A 43 -25.00 -2.54 18.59
CA SER A 43 -25.06 -2.23 17.14
C SER A 43 -23.71 -1.78 16.60
N TYR A 44 -22.98 -0.96 17.37
CA TYR A 44 -21.65 -0.51 17.00
C TYR A 44 -20.66 -1.68 16.95
N ALA A 45 -20.66 -2.55 17.96
CA ALA A 45 -19.79 -3.72 18.02
C ALA A 45 -20.04 -4.69 16.85
N GLN A 46 -21.30 -4.93 16.49
CA GLN A 46 -21.64 -5.72 15.30
C GLN A 46 -21.14 -5.08 14.03
N GLY A 47 -21.30 -3.77 13.87
CA GLY A 47 -20.79 -3.02 12.72
C GLY A 47 -19.27 -3.13 12.60
N VAL A 48 -18.54 -2.98 13.70
CA VAL A 48 -17.09 -3.14 13.74
C VAL A 48 -16.66 -4.56 13.36
N ALA A 49 -17.33 -5.57 13.91
CA ALA A 49 -17.05 -6.97 13.59
C ALA A 49 -17.28 -7.29 12.11
N ALA A 50 -18.30 -6.69 11.49
CA ALA A 50 -18.63 -6.87 10.09
C ALA A 50 -17.66 -6.16 9.13
N GLN A 51 -16.97 -5.11 9.55
CA GLN A 51 -16.09 -4.32 8.69
C GLN A 51 -14.95 -5.14 8.08
N ARG A 52 -14.36 -6.06 8.85
CA ARG A 52 -13.22 -6.84 8.37
C ARG A 52 -13.58 -7.73 7.18
N PRO A 53 -14.58 -8.62 7.23
CA PRO A 53 -14.95 -9.43 6.08
C PRO A 53 -15.49 -8.59 4.91
N PHE A 54 -16.15 -7.46 5.17
CA PHE A 54 -16.68 -6.60 4.11
C PHE A 54 -15.61 -5.78 3.38
N TYR A 55 -14.61 -5.29 4.08
CA TYR A 55 -13.61 -4.39 3.50
C TYR A 55 -12.25 -5.07 3.36
N PHE A 56 -11.67 -5.53 4.46
CA PHE A 56 -10.29 -6.03 4.47
C PHE A 56 -10.09 -7.21 3.50
N ASP A 57 -11.00 -8.19 3.53
CA ASP A 57 -10.86 -9.42 2.77
C ASP A 57 -11.15 -9.24 1.28
N HIS A 58 -11.96 -8.25 0.91
CA HIS A 58 -12.36 -8.00 -0.48
C HIS A 58 -11.53 -6.93 -1.21
N ILE A 59 -11.07 -5.91 -0.49
CA ILE A 59 -10.38 -4.77 -1.09
C ILE A 59 -9.14 -5.17 -1.91
N PRO A 60 -8.27 -6.08 -1.48
CA PRO A 60 -7.10 -6.46 -2.28
C PRO A 60 -7.48 -6.98 -3.67
N ALA A 61 -8.42 -7.92 -3.74
CA ALA A 61 -8.86 -8.49 -5.01
C ALA A 61 -9.61 -7.48 -5.89
N LEU A 62 -10.41 -6.60 -5.30
CA LEU A 62 -11.09 -5.51 -6.01
C LEU A 62 -10.07 -4.51 -6.58
N THR A 63 -9.05 -4.17 -5.81
CA THR A 63 -7.99 -3.27 -6.24
C THR A 63 -7.18 -3.87 -7.39
N ASP A 64 -6.77 -5.13 -7.29
CA ASP A 64 -6.02 -5.82 -8.35
C ASP A 64 -6.84 -5.86 -9.66
N ARG A 65 -8.13 -6.13 -9.58
CA ARG A 65 -9.03 -6.10 -10.74
C ARG A 65 -9.16 -4.70 -11.34
N ALA A 66 -9.39 -3.68 -10.50
CA ALA A 66 -9.51 -2.30 -10.98
C ALA A 66 -8.22 -1.79 -11.64
N MET A 67 -7.05 -2.16 -11.09
CA MET A 67 -5.75 -1.83 -11.69
C MET A 67 -5.54 -2.54 -13.04
N ALA A 68 -5.97 -3.80 -13.16
CA ALA A 68 -5.93 -4.53 -14.42
C ALA A 68 -6.85 -3.90 -15.49
N GLU A 69 -8.07 -3.51 -15.11
CA GLU A 69 -8.99 -2.79 -16.00
C GLU A 69 -8.42 -1.43 -16.42
N TYR A 70 -7.82 -0.69 -15.48
CA TYR A 70 -7.15 0.58 -15.79
C TYR A 70 -5.98 0.40 -16.76
N ARG A 71 -5.16 -0.65 -16.59
CA ARG A 71 -4.10 -1.01 -17.53
C ARG A 71 -4.65 -1.28 -18.93
N ALA A 72 -5.73 -2.05 -19.03
CA ALA A 72 -6.36 -2.36 -20.32
C ALA A 72 -6.87 -1.10 -21.05
N LEU A 73 -7.35 -0.12 -20.28
CA LEU A 73 -7.89 1.14 -20.83
C LEU A 73 -6.81 2.17 -21.19
N THR A 74 -5.69 2.19 -20.47
CA THR A 74 -4.72 3.31 -20.54
C THR A 74 -3.32 2.89 -20.96
N GLY A 75 -3.03 1.59 -20.94
CA GLY A 75 -1.67 1.05 -21.10
C GLY A 75 -0.76 1.28 -19.88
N ARG A 76 -1.23 1.97 -18.83
CA ARG A 76 -0.43 2.22 -17.61
C ARG A 76 -0.59 1.08 -16.63
N GLU A 77 0.52 0.60 -16.10
CA GLU A 77 0.54 -0.51 -15.14
C GLU A 77 0.70 -0.02 -13.71
N TYR A 78 -0.23 -0.43 -12.86
CA TYR A 78 -0.16 -0.23 -11.41
C TYR A 78 -0.41 -1.55 -10.69
N ALA A 79 0.16 -1.67 -9.49
CA ALA A 79 -0.06 -2.80 -8.59
C ALA A 79 -0.14 -2.28 -7.15
N ARG A 80 -0.64 -3.10 -6.22
CA ARG A 80 -0.70 -2.75 -4.79
C ARG A 80 0.69 -2.42 -4.22
N ALA A 81 1.70 -3.13 -4.70
CA ALA A 81 3.11 -2.80 -4.56
C ALA A 81 3.83 -3.27 -5.81
N SER A 82 4.86 -2.54 -6.24
CA SER A 82 5.66 -2.87 -7.42
C SER A 82 7.15 -2.67 -7.15
N GLY A 83 7.98 -3.32 -7.95
CA GLY A 83 9.43 -3.25 -7.84
C GLY A 83 10.07 -2.65 -9.08
N TYR A 84 11.11 -1.87 -8.87
CA TYR A 84 12.00 -1.38 -9.91
C TYR A 84 13.40 -1.92 -9.66
N ARG A 85 14.03 -2.56 -10.67
CA ARG A 85 15.36 -3.18 -10.54
C ARG A 85 15.49 -4.17 -9.37
N MET A 86 14.41 -4.90 -9.08
CA MET A 86 14.39 -5.81 -7.92
C MET A 86 14.99 -7.19 -8.20
N GLU A 87 15.25 -7.55 -9.44
CA GLU A 87 15.64 -8.91 -9.85
C GLU A 87 16.92 -9.39 -9.15
N ASP A 88 17.93 -8.52 -9.11
CA ASP A 88 19.25 -8.77 -8.53
C ASP A 88 19.59 -7.85 -7.34
N ALA A 89 18.62 -7.10 -6.84
CA ALA A 89 18.85 -6.12 -5.79
C ALA A 89 19.32 -6.77 -4.49
N GLU A 90 20.39 -6.25 -3.90
CA GLU A 90 20.83 -6.54 -2.54
C GLU A 90 20.27 -5.53 -1.53
N TYR A 91 20.20 -4.29 -1.94
CA TYR A 91 19.71 -3.15 -1.15
C TYR A 91 18.41 -2.64 -1.76
N VAL A 92 17.48 -2.21 -0.93
CA VAL A 92 16.18 -1.74 -1.39
C VAL A 92 15.86 -0.38 -0.77
N LEU A 93 15.46 0.57 -1.62
CA LEU A 93 14.79 1.79 -1.19
C LEU A 93 13.29 1.52 -1.24
N ALA A 94 12.58 1.75 -0.15
CA ALA A 94 11.14 1.56 -0.10
C ALA A 94 10.43 2.88 0.24
N GLY A 95 9.35 3.17 -0.45
CA GLY A 95 8.60 4.39 -0.24
C GLY A 95 7.26 4.41 -0.96
N GLN A 96 6.59 5.54 -0.87
CA GLN A 96 5.24 5.73 -1.37
C GLN A 96 5.08 7.13 -1.98
N GLY A 97 4.40 7.20 -3.12
CA GLY A 97 4.09 8.47 -3.77
C GLY A 97 5.27 9.08 -4.54
N SER A 98 5.42 10.41 -4.51
CA SER A 98 6.34 11.14 -5.38
C SER A 98 7.83 10.84 -5.16
N VAL A 99 8.21 10.36 -3.98
CA VAL A 99 9.61 9.99 -3.68
C VAL A 99 10.09 8.82 -4.55
N VAL A 100 9.19 8.00 -5.05
CA VAL A 100 9.53 6.78 -5.80
C VAL A 100 10.35 7.11 -7.04
N ALA A 101 9.97 8.12 -7.81
CA ALA A 101 10.71 8.52 -9.00
C ALA A 101 12.16 8.97 -8.68
N ASN A 102 12.34 9.66 -7.55
CA ASN A 102 13.70 10.05 -7.09
C ASN A 102 14.50 8.81 -6.67
N MET A 103 13.87 7.86 -5.98
CA MET A 103 14.53 6.60 -5.60
C MET A 103 14.94 5.77 -6.81
N GLU A 104 14.10 5.70 -7.86
CA GLU A 104 14.42 5.01 -9.11
C GLU A 104 15.64 5.62 -9.80
N ALA A 105 15.68 6.95 -9.90
CA ALA A 105 16.84 7.68 -10.45
C ALA A 105 18.11 7.43 -9.62
N VAL A 106 17.99 7.40 -8.29
CA VAL A 106 19.12 7.09 -7.39
C VAL A 106 19.57 5.66 -7.53
N ALA A 107 18.65 4.70 -7.66
CA ALA A 107 18.98 3.30 -7.87
C ALA A 107 19.79 3.11 -9.17
N ASP A 108 19.37 3.74 -10.27
CA ASP A 108 20.13 3.70 -11.52
C ASP A 108 21.52 4.35 -11.36
N HIS A 109 21.60 5.52 -10.77
CA HIS A 109 22.86 6.21 -10.53
C HIS A 109 23.85 5.37 -9.70
N LEU A 110 23.39 4.75 -8.60
CA LEU A 110 24.26 3.94 -7.74
C LEU A 110 24.71 2.65 -8.45
N ARG A 111 23.87 2.06 -9.27
CA ARG A 111 24.24 0.91 -10.11
C ARG A 111 25.31 1.27 -11.14
N GLU A 112 25.11 2.38 -11.85
CA GLU A 112 26.01 2.82 -12.92
C GLU A 112 27.35 3.32 -12.39
N THR A 113 27.35 4.10 -11.32
CA THR A 113 28.56 4.80 -10.84
C THR A 113 29.32 4.03 -9.77
N ARG A 114 28.65 3.20 -8.97
CA ARG A 114 29.25 2.49 -7.83
C ARG A 114 29.11 0.96 -7.91
N GLY A 115 28.37 0.43 -8.87
CA GLY A 115 28.13 -1.01 -9.00
C GLY A 115 27.28 -1.58 -7.86
N ILE A 116 26.57 -0.74 -7.10
CA ILE A 116 25.74 -1.18 -5.96
C ILE A 116 24.39 -1.62 -6.48
N ARG A 117 23.99 -2.87 -6.20
CA ARG A 117 22.71 -3.44 -6.64
C ARG A 117 21.55 -2.96 -5.79
N VAL A 118 21.07 -1.75 -6.08
CA VAL A 118 19.92 -1.12 -5.43
C VAL A 118 18.67 -1.39 -6.25
N GLY A 119 17.58 -1.76 -5.60
CA GLY A 119 16.23 -1.81 -6.15
C GLY A 119 15.30 -0.86 -5.42
N VAL A 120 14.10 -0.65 -5.97
CA VAL A 120 13.09 0.19 -5.36
C VAL A 120 11.81 -0.59 -5.17
N LEU A 121 11.24 -0.54 -3.97
CA LEU A 121 9.91 -1.02 -3.65
C LEU A 121 8.96 0.17 -3.55
N ASN A 122 8.04 0.25 -4.50
CA ASN A 122 6.96 1.23 -4.53
C ASN A 122 5.70 0.65 -3.88
N LEU A 123 5.18 1.31 -2.84
CA LEU A 123 3.90 0.99 -2.24
C LEU A 123 2.82 1.93 -2.80
N THR A 124 1.87 1.39 -3.53
CA THR A 124 0.70 2.14 -4.01
C THR A 124 -0.48 2.02 -3.03
N MET A 125 -0.61 0.87 -2.37
CA MET A 125 -1.67 0.58 -1.43
C MET A 125 -1.13 0.49 0.00
N PHE A 126 -1.60 1.38 0.88
CA PHE A 126 -1.21 1.36 2.30
C PHE A 126 -2.20 0.58 3.18
N ARG A 127 -3.48 0.56 2.81
CA ARG A 127 -4.55 -0.15 3.54
C ARG A 127 -5.53 -0.83 2.58
N PRO A 128 -5.80 -2.14 2.72
CA PRO A 128 -5.05 -3.10 3.53
C PRO A 128 -3.59 -3.21 3.06
N PHE A 129 -2.66 -3.42 4.00
CA PHE A 129 -1.24 -3.49 3.66
C PHE A 129 -0.94 -4.72 2.79
N PRO A 130 -0.23 -4.58 1.65
CA PRO A 130 0.05 -5.69 0.73
C PRO A 130 1.21 -6.58 1.24
N ALA A 131 1.03 -7.14 2.44
CA ALA A 131 2.04 -7.90 3.16
C ALA A 131 2.55 -9.12 2.37
N ASP A 132 1.68 -9.72 1.57
CA ASP A 132 1.98 -10.84 0.67
C ASP A 132 3.03 -10.49 -0.38
N ILE A 133 2.91 -9.31 -0.98
CA ILE A 133 3.84 -8.82 -2.00
C ILE A 133 5.13 -8.34 -1.33
N VAL A 134 5.00 -7.50 -0.30
CA VAL A 134 6.14 -6.87 0.38
C VAL A 134 7.07 -7.90 0.99
N SER A 135 6.55 -8.87 1.76
CA SER A 135 7.39 -9.88 2.39
C SER A 135 8.14 -10.74 1.37
N ARG A 136 7.50 -11.07 0.25
CA ARG A 136 8.14 -11.82 -0.84
C ARG A 136 9.25 -11.02 -1.53
N MET A 137 9.03 -9.72 -1.77
CA MET A 137 10.00 -8.87 -2.46
C MET A 137 11.22 -8.53 -1.60
N LEU A 138 11.03 -8.45 -0.28
CA LEU A 138 12.10 -8.08 0.66
C LEU A 138 12.86 -9.28 1.25
N SER A 139 12.31 -10.48 1.19
CA SER A 139 12.99 -11.69 1.67
C SER A 139 14.32 -11.91 0.97
N GLY A 140 15.37 -12.16 1.74
CA GLY A 140 16.73 -12.42 1.26
C GLY A 140 17.50 -11.19 0.79
N ARG A 141 16.97 -9.98 0.96
CA ARG A 141 17.72 -8.74 0.74
C ARG A 141 18.65 -8.46 1.93
N ARG A 142 19.72 -7.72 1.68
CA ARG A 142 20.67 -7.37 2.75
C ARG A 142 20.13 -6.26 3.64
N ALA A 143 19.64 -5.18 3.02
CA ALA A 143 19.09 -4.05 3.76
C ALA A 143 17.98 -3.33 2.99
N VAL A 144 17.08 -2.71 3.75
CA VAL A 144 15.97 -1.91 3.25
C VAL A 144 15.96 -0.55 3.96
N THR A 145 16.03 0.53 3.19
CA THR A 145 15.84 1.89 3.70
C THR A 145 14.44 2.36 3.32
N VAL A 146 13.62 2.66 4.33
CA VAL A 146 12.25 3.14 4.13
C VAL A 146 12.24 4.66 4.25
N LEU A 147 11.80 5.33 3.18
CA LEU A 147 11.71 6.80 3.11
C LEU A 147 10.26 7.24 3.26
N GLU A 148 10.00 8.08 4.28
CA GLU A 148 8.65 8.56 4.62
C GLU A 148 8.62 10.07 4.81
N ARG A 149 7.58 10.71 4.26
CA ARG A 149 7.33 12.13 4.48
C ARG A 149 6.51 12.36 5.75
N THR A 150 7.01 11.86 6.85
CA THR A 150 6.35 11.99 8.17
C THR A 150 7.39 11.97 9.27
N ASP A 151 7.07 12.65 10.34
CA ASP A 151 7.82 12.60 11.60
C ASP A 151 6.89 12.08 12.71
N GLN A 152 7.41 11.18 13.52
CA GLN A 152 6.73 10.66 14.69
C GLN A 152 7.71 10.61 15.86
N PRO A 153 7.98 11.76 16.52
CA PRO A 153 9.05 11.89 17.51
C PRO A 153 8.89 11.00 18.75
N LEU A 154 7.67 10.50 19.00
CA LEU A 154 7.37 9.58 20.10
C LEU A 154 7.30 8.11 19.67
N SER A 155 7.70 7.78 18.44
CA SER A 155 7.67 6.44 17.88
C SER A 155 9.08 6.05 17.43
N VAL A 156 9.46 4.79 17.63
CA VAL A 156 10.76 4.28 17.14
C VAL A 156 10.77 4.19 15.62
N ASP A 157 9.69 3.68 15.05
CA ASP A 157 9.51 3.52 13.60
C ASP A 157 8.37 4.39 13.08
N ALA A 158 8.54 4.94 11.89
CA ALA A 158 7.49 5.62 11.15
C ALA A 158 6.43 4.62 10.61
N PRO A 159 5.23 5.07 10.20
CA PRO A 159 4.10 4.19 9.90
C PRO A 159 4.38 3.12 8.85
N LEU A 160 5.04 3.47 7.73
CA LEU A 160 5.31 2.51 6.67
C LEU A 160 6.31 1.44 7.12
N LEU A 161 7.38 1.85 7.79
CA LEU A 161 8.37 0.90 8.32
C LEU A 161 7.73 -0.06 9.34
N ARG A 162 6.82 0.41 10.20
CA ARG A 162 6.08 -0.46 11.12
C ARG A 162 5.28 -1.53 10.39
N GLU A 163 4.59 -1.17 9.30
CA GLU A 163 3.82 -2.12 8.51
C GLU A 163 4.73 -3.14 7.80
N ILE A 164 5.86 -2.69 7.27
CA ILE A 164 6.85 -3.57 6.64
C ILE A 164 7.40 -4.57 7.68
N ARG A 165 7.81 -4.09 8.86
CA ARG A 165 8.28 -4.97 9.94
C ARG A 165 7.20 -5.95 10.39
N ALA A 166 5.95 -5.51 10.52
CA ALA A 166 4.83 -6.38 10.87
C ALA A 166 4.55 -7.44 9.80
N ALA A 167 4.67 -7.09 8.53
CA ALA A 167 4.53 -8.04 7.42
C ALA A 167 5.63 -9.10 7.44
N MET A 168 6.89 -8.67 7.59
CA MET A 168 8.04 -9.57 7.70
C MET A 168 7.95 -10.46 8.95
N GLY A 169 7.57 -9.90 10.10
CA GLY A 169 7.37 -10.67 11.33
C GLY A 169 6.37 -11.81 11.16
N ARG A 170 5.20 -11.53 10.60
CA ARG A 170 4.19 -12.55 10.29
C ARG A 170 4.68 -13.60 9.28
N ALA A 171 5.45 -13.20 8.28
CA ALA A 171 6.03 -14.14 7.33
C ALA A 171 7.09 -15.04 7.98
N VAL A 172 7.83 -14.53 8.97
CA VAL A 172 8.76 -15.33 9.82
C VAL A 172 7.99 -16.28 10.72
N GLU A 173 6.88 -15.85 11.33
CA GLU A 173 6.00 -16.75 12.08
C GLU A 173 5.50 -17.92 11.22
N ASN A 174 5.10 -17.64 9.99
CA ASN A 174 4.79 -18.68 9.00
C ASN A 174 6.00 -19.57 8.70
N GLY A 175 7.20 -19.02 8.63
CA GLY A 175 8.44 -19.75 8.40
C GLY A 175 8.80 -20.74 9.52
N ARG A 176 8.50 -20.34 10.75
CA ARG A 176 8.71 -21.16 11.96
C ARG A 176 7.64 -22.22 12.19
N ALA A 177 6.47 -22.06 11.54
CA ALA A 177 5.35 -22.96 11.78
C ALA A 177 5.64 -24.36 11.19
N ALA A 178 5.70 -25.37 12.06
CA ALA A 178 5.75 -26.78 11.69
C ALA A 178 4.38 -27.35 11.27
N TRP A 179 3.34 -26.53 11.27
CA TRP A 179 1.94 -26.92 11.10
C TRP A 179 1.54 -27.00 9.62
N ARG A 180 0.55 -27.83 9.34
CA ARG A 180 -0.08 -27.88 8.01
C ARG A 180 -0.77 -26.58 7.63
N ARG A 181 -1.32 -25.85 8.61
CA ARG A 181 -2.00 -24.57 8.42
C ARG A 181 -1.08 -23.45 8.87
N LEU A 182 -0.89 -22.43 8.01
CA LEU A 182 -0.09 -21.27 8.33
C LEU A 182 -0.84 -20.35 9.32
N PRO A 183 -0.18 -19.79 10.35
CA PRO A 183 -0.78 -18.80 11.24
C PRO A 183 -1.35 -17.59 10.50
N HIS A 184 -0.71 -17.18 9.40
CA HIS A 184 -1.09 -16.03 8.59
C HIS A 184 -1.36 -16.49 7.16
N GLU A 185 -2.63 -16.78 6.86
CA GLU A 185 -3.06 -17.17 5.52
C GLU A 185 -2.78 -16.04 4.52
N GLY A 186 -2.40 -16.40 3.29
CA GLY A 186 -2.07 -15.45 2.22
C GLY A 186 -0.62 -14.92 2.25
N LEU A 187 0.11 -15.08 3.36
CA LEU A 187 1.54 -14.74 3.42
C LEU A 187 2.41 -15.95 3.13
N GLY A 188 3.53 -15.69 2.44
CA GLY A 188 4.60 -16.68 2.26
C GLY A 188 5.34 -17.00 3.58
N ARG A 189 6.33 -17.86 3.47
CA ARG A 189 7.24 -18.19 4.57
C ARG A 189 8.56 -17.46 4.36
N VAL A 190 9.07 -16.83 5.41
CA VAL A 190 10.40 -16.19 5.44
C VAL A 190 11.21 -16.81 6.55
N ARG A 191 12.45 -17.16 6.29
CA ARG A 191 13.35 -17.63 7.33
C ARG A 191 13.92 -16.43 8.10
N PRO A 192 14.22 -16.57 9.41
CA PRO A 192 14.79 -15.47 10.17
C PRO A 192 16.05 -14.84 9.55
N GLU A 193 16.90 -15.67 8.96
CA GLU A 193 18.13 -15.25 8.28
C GLU A 193 17.91 -14.52 6.95
N ASP A 194 16.70 -14.61 6.37
CA ASP A 194 16.31 -13.92 5.15
C ASP A 194 15.64 -12.55 5.42
N VAL A 195 15.54 -12.15 6.69
CA VAL A 195 15.00 -10.83 7.05
C VAL A 195 16.10 -9.78 6.87
N PRO A 196 15.88 -8.74 6.06
CA PRO A 196 16.87 -7.68 5.85
C PRO A 196 17.05 -6.78 7.08
N ASP A 197 18.18 -6.08 7.14
CA ASP A 197 18.33 -4.95 8.05
C ASP A 197 17.41 -3.79 7.59
N PHE A 198 16.76 -3.13 8.55
CA PHE A 198 15.83 -2.04 8.25
C PHE A 198 16.35 -0.70 8.76
N TYR A 199 16.33 0.28 7.88
CA TYR A 199 16.67 1.67 8.15
C TYR A 199 15.50 2.59 7.82
N SER A 200 15.40 3.71 8.50
CA SER A 200 14.36 4.72 8.33
C SER A 200 14.97 6.05 7.93
N GLY A 201 14.35 6.74 6.99
CA GLY A 201 14.69 8.10 6.59
C GLY A 201 13.44 8.96 6.50
N GLY A 202 13.42 10.08 7.23
CA GLY A 202 12.36 11.10 7.13
C GLY A 202 12.76 12.21 6.16
N PHE A 203 11.82 12.68 5.34
CA PHE A 203 12.07 13.74 4.37
C PHE A 203 10.90 14.71 4.24
N GLY A 204 11.13 15.84 3.57
CA GLY A 204 10.08 16.76 3.15
C GLY A 204 9.42 17.57 4.27
N PHE A 205 10.07 17.65 5.44
CA PHE A 205 9.57 18.44 6.57
C PHE A 205 9.59 19.93 6.25
N GLY A 206 8.57 20.65 6.67
CA GLY A 206 8.42 22.06 6.38
C GLY A 206 8.35 22.38 4.89
N SER A 207 7.82 21.48 4.08
CA SER A 207 7.72 21.61 2.62
C SER A 207 9.07 21.63 1.88
N ARG A 208 10.16 21.18 2.51
CA ARG A 208 11.43 21.03 1.84
C ARG A 208 11.37 19.93 0.78
N ASP A 209 11.80 20.25 -0.43
CA ASP A 209 11.91 19.27 -1.50
C ASP A 209 13.00 18.23 -1.21
N LEU A 210 12.75 17.00 -1.62
CA LEU A 210 13.74 15.94 -1.60
C LEU A 210 14.36 15.83 -2.98
N GLN A 211 15.66 16.04 -3.04
CA GLN A 211 16.44 15.86 -4.27
C GLN A 211 17.07 14.45 -4.29
N PRO A 212 17.36 13.88 -5.48
CA PRO A 212 18.07 12.61 -5.56
C PRO A 212 19.38 12.56 -4.78
N ALA A 213 20.11 13.69 -4.74
CA ALA A 213 21.34 13.81 -3.97
C ALA A 213 21.16 13.66 -2.44
N ASP A 214 19.96 13.93 -1.92
CA ASP A 214 19.67 13.77 -0.48
C ASP A 214 19.43 12.29 -0.10
N ILE A 215 19.26 11.41 -1.09
CA ILE A 215 19.01 9.97 -0.90
C ILE A 215 20.32 9.14 -0.99
N ILE A 216 21.35 9.68 -1.65
CA ILE A 216 22.66 9.01 -1.84
C ILE A 216 23.52 9.05 -0.57
#